data_60339ea73401bcc3702fb893f97a9134
#
_entry.id   60339ea73401bcc3702fb893f97a9134
#
_cell.length_a   1.000
_cell.length_b   1.000
_cell.length_c   1.000
_cell.angle_alpha   90.00
_cell.angle_beta   90.00
_cell.angle_gamma   90.00
#
_symmetry.space_group_name_H-M   'P 1'
#
loop_
_entity.id
_entity.type
_entity.pdbx_description
1 polymer ?
#
loop_
_entity_poly.entity_id
_entity_poly.type
_entity_poly.pdbx_seq_one_letter_code
_entity_poly.pdbx_strand_id
1 'polypeptide(L)'
;MADIGLLISMLEEGTQSSILEGNLLSYKGAIIENLVADIFGKMGRKLYYYHKDSSVELDFLIRYKGLCTPVECKATTGNAKSLRTVLKHPEKYHVTSAIKLGNYNIGRNEELLTMPLYLAFLLTEV
;
A
#
# COMPACT_ATOMS: atom_id res chain seq x y z
N MET A 1 7.39 -5.20 10.86
CA MET A 1 8.34 -4.43 11.73
C MET A 1 7.71 -3.08 12.05
N ALA A 2 7.64 -2.74 13.32
CA ALA A 2 6.95 -1.52 13.80
C ALA A 2 7.79 -0.23 13.69
N ASP A 3 9.04 -0.31 13.23
CA ASP A 3 9.93 0.83 13.00
C ASP A 3 10.69 0.62 11.70
N ILE A 4 10.42 1.49 10.73
CA ILE A 4 11.02 1.40 9.39
C ILE A 4 12.53 1.70 9.43
N GLY A 5 12.97 2.60 10.29
CA GLY A 5 14.38 2.90 10.46
C GLY A 5 15.17 1.71 11.00
N LEU A 6 14.59 1.00 11.96
CA LEU A 6 15.17 -0.23 12.50
C LEU A 6 15.22 -1.33 11.43
N LEU A 7 14.17 -1.50 10.65
CA LEU A 7 14.17 -2.43 9.52
C LEU A 7 15.31 -2.12 8.55
N ILE A 8 15.46 -0.87 8.12
CA ILE A 8 16.52 -0.46 7.20
C ILE A 8 17.91 -0.70 7.79
N SER A 9 18.09 -0.48 9.09
CA SER A 9 19.37 -0.73 9.77
C SER A 9 19.79 -2.21 9.80
N MET A 10 18.84 -3.11 9.64
CA MET A 10 19.05 -4.56 9.59
C MET A 10 19.35 -5.09 8.18
N LEU A 11 19.24 -4.27 7.16
CA LEU A 11 19.55 -4.66 5.79
C LEU A 11 21.07 -4.71 5.55
N GLU A 12 21.45 -5.26 4.40
CA GLU A 12 22.84 -5.41 4.01
C GLU A 12 23.62 -4.09 4.07
N GLU A 13 24.90 -4.18 4.35
CA GLU A 13 25.82 -3.05 4.35
C GLU A 13 25.75 -2.30 3.01
N GLY A 14 25.71 -0.98 3.07
CA GLY A 14 25.58 -0.12 1.89
C GLY A 14 24.15 0.15 1.44
N THR A 15 23.15 -0.59 1.93
CA THR A 15 21.74 -0.37 1.56
C THR A 15 21.25 1.01 1.96
N GLN A 16 21.67 1.50 3.12
CA GLN A 16 21.29 2.84 3.62
C GLN A 16 21.80 3.94 2.67
N SER A 17 23.03 3.83 2.20
CA SER A 17 23.59 4.77 1.20
C SER A 17 22.80 4.73 -0.11
N SER A 18 22.47 3.53 -0.57
CA SER A 18 21.67 3.35 -1.78
C SER A 18 20.28 3.99 -1.64
N ILE A 19 19.64 3.87 -0.47
CA ILE A 19 18.36 4.51 -0.18
C ILE A 19 18.47 6.02 -0.23
N LEU A 20 19.52 6.59 0.37
CA LEU A 20 19.78 8.04 0.34
C LEU A 20 20.01 8.56 -1.07
N GLU A 21 20.58 7.74 -1.94
CA GLU A 21 20.76 8.04 -3.36
C GLU A 21 19.50 7.82 -4.20
N GLY A 22 18.41 7.40 -3.58
CA GLY A 22 17.14 7.12 -4.25
C GLY A 22 17.06 5.73 -4.92
N ASN A 23 18.03 4.87 -4.66
CA ASN A 23 18.09 3.52 -5.22
C ASN A 23 17.73 2.47 -4.16
N LEU A 24 16.49 2.04 -4.14
CA LEU A 24 15.99 1.03 -3.18
C LEU A 24 16.21 -0.41 -3.65
N LEU A 25 16.74 -0.62 -4.85
CA LEU A 25 17.04 -1.94 -5.42
C LEU A 25 15.85 -2.93 -5.34
N SER A 26 16.16 -4.20 -5.09
CA SER A 26 15.16 -5.27 -4.95
C SER A 26 14.30 -5.18 -3.68
N TYR A 27 14.74 -4.42 -2.67
CA TYR A 27 13.99 -4.24 -1.42
C TYR A 27 12.88 -3.20 -1.49
N LYS A 28 12.79 -2.47 -2.59
CA LYS A 28 11.90 -1.31 -2.73
C LYS A 28 10.45 -1.60 -2.36
N GLY A 29 9.87 -2.68 -2.87
CA GLY A 29 8.50 -3.08 -2.56
C GLY A 29 8.30 -3.34 -1.09
N ALA A 30 9.13 -4.20 -0.51
CA ALA A 30 9.04 -4.59 0.89
C ALA A 30 9.23 -3.40 1.84
N ILE A 31 10.14 -2.49 1.55
CA ILE A 31 10.37 -1.28 2.36
C ILE A 31 9.12 -0.39 2.34
N ILE A 32 8.53 -0.16 1.17
CA ILE A 32 7.35 0.68 1.02
C ILE A 32 6.13 0.07 1.72
N GLU A 33 5.91 -1.23 1.58
CA GLU A 33 4.83 -1.92 2.28
C GLU A 33 5.00 -1.84 3.80
N ASN A 34 6.20 -2.04 4.31
CA ASN A 34 6.49 -1.89 5.75
C ASN A 34 6.30 -0.45 6.22
N LEU A 35 6.68 0.55 5.43
CA LEU A 35 6.44 1.96 5.76
C LEU A 35 4.94 2.24 5.89
N VAL A 36 4.13 1.79 4.96
CA VAL A 36 2.67 1.97 5.02
C VAL A 36 2.07 1.20 6.19
N ALA A 37 2.53 -0.02 6.45
CA ALA A 37 2.11 -0.80 7.62
C ALA A 37 2.43 -0.08 8.94
N ASP A 38 3.60 0.54 9.04
CA ASP A 38 4.00 1.34 10.20
C ASP A 38 3.11 2.57 10.37
N ILE A 39 2.83 3.30 9.29
CA ILE A 39 1.92 4.45 9.30
C ILE A 39 0.53 4.02 9.80
N PHE A 40 -0.06 2.98 9.22
CA PHE A 40 -1.37 2.49 9.60
C PHE A 40 -1.40 1.97 11.04
N GLY A 41 -0.35 1.27 11.47
CA GLY A 41 -0.21 0.81 12.84
C GLY A 41 -0.20 1.96 13.85
N LYS A 42 0.55 3.03 13.57
CA LYS A 42 0.60 4.25 14.39
C LYS A 42 -0.72 5.02 14.40
N MET A 43 -1.53 4.88 13.35
CA MET A 43 -2.90 5.40 13.31
C MET A 43 -3.90 4.55 14.10
N GLY A 44 -3.47 3.45 14.71
CA GLY A 44 -4.34 2.54 15.45
C GLY A 44 -5.16 1.59 14.58
N ARG A 45 -4.84 1.47 13.30
CA ARG A 45 -5.56 0.59 12.39
C ARG A 45 -5.20 -0.87 12.62
N LYS A 46 -6.21 -1.73 12.52
CA LYS A 46 -6.00 -3.17 12.33
C LYS A 46 -5.64 -3.42 10.87
N LEU A 47 -4.56 -4.14 10.65
CA LEU A 47 -4.09 -4.47 9.31
C LEU A 47 -4.61 -5.84 8.90
N TYR A 48 -5.20 -5.92 7.73
CA TYR A 48 -5.63 -7.15 7.09
C TYR A 48 -5.02 -7.20 5.70
N TYR A 49 -4.76 -8.39 5.22
CA TYR A 49 -4.36 -8.64 3.85
C TYR A 49 -5.27 -9.70 3.24
N TYR A 50 -5.30 -9.79 1.94
CA TYR A 50 -6.07 -10.79 1.22
C TYR A 50 -5.20 -11.44 0.14
N HIS A 51 -5.17 -12.75 0.17
CA HIS A 51 -4.48 -13.55 -0.83
C HIS A 51 -5.36 -14.72 -1.23
N LYS A 52 -5.60 -14.86 -2.52
CA LYS A 52 -6.34 -15.98 -3.08
C LYS A 52 -5.54 -16.63 -4.19
N ASP A 53 -4.93 -17.76 -3.88
CA ASP A 53 -4.05 -18.52 -4.79
C ASP A 53 -3.02 -17.59 -5.45
N SER A 54 -2.76 -17.75 -6.73
CA SER A 54 -1.86 -16.88 -7.48
C SER A 54 -2.57 -15.73 -8.22
N SER A 55 -3.88 -15.58 -8.03
CA SER A 55 -4.69 -14.71 -8.90
C SER A 55 -4.98 -13.32 -8.35
N VAL A 56 -5.18 -13.19 -7.04
CA VAL A 56 -5.50 -11.91 -6.39
C VAL A 56 -4.73 -11.79 -5.08
N GLU A 57 -3.92 -10.75 -4.99
CA GLU A 57 -3.19 -10.38 -3.80
C GLU A 57 -3.42 -8.90 -3.52
N LEU A 58 -3.84 -8.58 -2.31
CA LEU A 58 -4.08 -7.22 -1.85
C LEU A 58 -3.16 -6.95 -0.66
N ASP A 59 -2.37 -5.90 -0.75
CA ASP A 59 -1.38 -5.56 0.27
C ASP A 59 -2.02 -5.25 1.61
N PHE A 60 -3.08 -4.43 1.60
CA PHE A 60 -3.83 -4.05 2.81
C PHE A 60 -5.32 -3.97 2.54
N LEU A 61 -6.10 -4.29 3.57
CA LEU A 61 -7.52 -3.99 3.65
C LEU A 61 -7.74 -3.09 4.85
N ILE A 62 -8.32 -1.93 4.64
CA ILE A 62 -8.63 -0.97 5.70
C ILE A 62 -10.11 -0.60 5.68
N ARG A 63 -10.59 -0.07 6.79
CA ARG A 63 -11.87 0.62 6.82
C ARG A 63 -11.65 2.09 6.54
N TYR A 64 -12.22 2.58 5.45
CA TYR A 64 -12.11 3.97 5.04
C TYR A 64 -13.49 4.50 4.67
N LYS A 65 -13.90 5.59 5.29
CA LYS A 65 -15.26 6.16 5.15
C LYS A 65 -16.37 5.12 5.33
N GLY A 66 -16.20 4.24 6.31
CA GLY A 66 -17.15 3.19 6.64
C GLY A 66 -17.15 1.97 5.73
N LEU A 67 -16.32 1.94 4.71
CA LEU A 67 -16.26 0.86 3.71
C LEU A 67 -14.97 0.06 3.79
N CYS A 68 -15.06 -1.23 3.53
CA CYS A 68 -13.87 -2.07 3.32
C CYS A 68 -13.17 -1.62 2.04
N THR A 69 -11.95 -1.11 2.18
CA THR A 69 -11.22 -0.49 1.08
C THR A 69 -9.84 -1.13 0.95
N PRO A 70 -9.56 -1.81 -0.17
CA PRO A 70 -8.21 -2.32 -0.45
C PRO A 70 -7.26 -1.17 -0.75
N VAL A 71 -6.04 -1.30 -0.23
CA VAL A 71 -4.94 -0.38 -0.48
C VAL A 71 -3.78 -1.17 -1.08
N GLU A 72 -3.30 -0.74 -2.21
CA GLU A 72 -2.13 -1.31 -2.87
C GLU A 72 -0.99 -0.29 -2.88
N CYS A 73 0.19 -0.74 -2.52
CA CYS A 73 1.41 0.06 -2.52
C CYS A 73 2.25 -0.30 -3.73
N LYS A 74 2.64 0.69 -4.51
CA LYS A 74 3.54 0.50 -5.65
C LYS A 74 4.80 1.34 -5.51
N ALA A 75 5.93 0.67 -5.58
CA ALA A 75 7.24 1.32 -5.57
C ALA A 75 7.55 2.05 -6.88
N THR A 76 6.94 1.62 -7.96
CA THR A 76 7.05 2.22 -9.31
C THR A 76 5.67 2.37 -9.92
N THR A 77 5.58 3.14 -11.00
CA THR A 77 4.36 3.21 -11.79
C THR A 77 4.06 1.83 -12.38
N GLY A 78 2.98 1.22 -11.96
CA GLY A 78 2.60 -0.13 -12.40
C GLY A 78 1.10 -0.34 -12.39
N ASN A 79 0.65 -1.39 -13.04
CA ASN A 79 -0.75 -1.76 -13.09
C ASN A 79 -1.18 -2.41 -11.77
N ALA A 80 -2.27 -1.91 -11.20
CA ALA A 80 -2.93 -2.49 -10.04
C ALA A 80 -3.90 -3.61 -10.49
N LYS A 81 -3.36 -4.72 -10.98
CA LYS A 81 -4.15 -5.80 -11.56
C LYS A 81 -5.14 -6.41 -10.56
N SER A 82 -4.69 -6.69 -9.34
CA SER A 82 -5.55 -7.25 -8.30
C SER A 82 -6.65 -6.28 -7.88
N LEU A 83 -6.34 -4.99 -7.71
CA LEU A 83 -7.36 -3.98 -7.42
C LEU A 83 -8.42 -3.89 -8.53
N ARG A 84 -7.99 -3.89 -9.79
CA ARG A 84 -8.92 -3.85 -10.92
C ARG A 84 -9.80 -5.09 -10.97
N THR A 85 -9.25 -6.26 -10.70
CA THR A 85 -10.02 -7.50 -10.64
C THR A 85 -11.09 -7.44 -9.56
N VAL A 86 -10.74 -6.96 -8.38
CA VAL A 86 -11.68 -6.83 -7.25
C VAL A 86 -12.77 -5.81 -7.55
N LEU A 87 -12.43 -4.66 -8.13
CA LEU A 87 -13.38 -3.61 -8.48
C LEU A 87 -14.35 -4.01 -9.61
N LYS A 88 -13.91 -4.87 -10.52
CA LYS A 88 -14.77 -5.40 -11.60
C LYS A 88 -15.81 -6.42 -11.13
N HIS A 89 -15.65 -6.97 -9.94
CA HIS A 89 -16.53 -7.99 -9.38
C HIS A 89 -17.06 -7.59 -8.00
N PRO A 90 -17.81 -6.46 -7.90
CA PRO A 90 -18.33 -5.98 -6.61
C PRO A 90 -19.30 -6.95 -5.96
N GLU A 91 -20.02 -7.76 -6.75
CA GLU A 91 -20.92 -8.80 -6.26
C GLU A 91 -20.17 -9.92 -5.52
N LYS A 92 -18.92 -10.17 -5.86
CA LYS A 92 -18.09 -11.23 -5.27
C LYS A 92 -17.28 -10.73 -4.08
N TYR A 93 -16.66 -9.57 -4.20
CA TYR A 93 -15.72 -9.05 -3.20
C TYR A 93 -16.34 -8.02 -2.25
N HIS A 94 -17.51 -7.48 -2.59
CA HIS A 94 -18.20 -6.43 -1.81
C HIS A 94 -17.31 -5.17 -1.61
N VAL A 95 -16.52 -4.85 -2.60
CA VAL A 95 -15.61 -3.69 -2.64
C VAL A 95 -16.06 -2.74 -3.73
N THR A 96 -16.30 -1.50 -3.39
CA THR A 96 -16.78 -0.46 -4.30
C THR A 96 -15.75 0.62 -4.57
N SER A 97 -14.68 0.68 -3.81
CA SER A 97 -13.60 1.63 -4.00
C SER A 97 -12.26 1.03 -3.56
N ALA A 98 -11.17 1.55 -4.11
CA ALA A 98 -9.83 1.11 -3.79
C ALA A 98 -8.86 2.29 -3.80
N ILE A 99 -7.73 2.14 -3.14
CA ILE A 99 -6.70 3.15 -3.03
C ILE A 99 -5.37 2.57 -3.51
N LYS A 100 -4.65 3.36 -4.30
CA LYS A 100 -3.32 3.05 -4.78
C LYS A 100 -2.34 4.09 -4.27
N LEU A 101 -1.37 3.67 -3.47
CA LEU A 101 -0.32 4.51 -2.92
C LEU A 101 0.99 4.30 -3.66
N GLY A 102 1.70 5.37 -3.94
CA GLY A 102 2.99 5.29 -4.61
C GLY A 102 3.49 6.65 -5.05
N ASN A 103 4.30 6.67 -6.09
CA ASN A 103 4.81 7.90 -6.69
C ASN A 103 3.80 8.46 -7.70
N TYR A 104 2.67 8.93 -7.18
CA TYR A 104 1.56 9.47 -7.96
C TYR A 104 1.14 10.83 -7.43
N ASN A 105 0.54 11.66 -8.29
CA ASN A 105 -0.27 12.76 -7.83
C ASN A 105 -1.64 12.26 -7.32
N ILE A 106 -2.31 13.08 -6.54
CA ILE A 106 -3.69 12.79 -6.13
C ILE A 106 -4.55 12.78 -7.39
N GLY A 107 -5.29 11.71 -7.57
CA GLY A 107 -6.20 11.55 -8.69
C GLY A 107 -7.27 10.51 -8.41
N ARG A 108 -8.36 10.58 -9.15
CA ARG A 108 -9.43 9.58 -9.08
C ARG A 108 -9.82 9.17 -10.49
N ASN A 109 -9.88 7.90 -10.71
CA ASN A 109 -10.40 7.30 -11.93
C ASN A 109 -11.44 6.27 -11.54
N GLU A 110 -12.72 6.60 -11.79
CA GLU A 110 -13.85 5.79 -11.35
C GLU A 110 -13.78 5.52 -9.84
N GLU A 111 -13.62 4.27 -9.47
CA GLU A 111 -13.59 3.79 -8.08
C GLU A 111 -12.17 3.74 -7.48
N LEU A 112 -11.15 4.06 -8.27
CA LEU A 112 -9.75 4.01 -7.83
C LEU A 112 -9.23 5.40 -7.50
N LEU A 113 -8.84 5.60 -6.24
CA LEU A 113 -8.13 6.78 -5.76
C LEU A 113 -6.62 6.51 -5.80
N THR A 114 -5.88 7.39 -6.45
CA THR A 114 -4.40 7.37 -6.42
C THR A 114 -3.90 8.49 -5.52
N MET A 115 -2.87 8.21 -4.73
CA MET A 115 -2.29 9.16 -3.80
C MET A 115 -0.78 9.01 -3.70
N PRO A 116 -0.04 10.11 -3.43
CA PRO A 116 1.34 10.00 -3.00
C PRO A 116 1.46 9.17 -1.72
N LEU A 117 2.53 8.41 -1.62
CA LEU A 117 2.80 7.55 -0.47
C LEU A 117 2.79 8.31 0.87
N TYR A 118 3.35 9.51 0.89
CA TYR A 118 3.45 10.34 2.11
C TYR A 118 2.10 10.84 2.62
N LEU A 119 1.02 10.72 1.85
CA LEU A 119 -0.33 11.09 2.30
C LEU A 119 -1.11 9.92 2.93
N ALA A 120 -0.49 8.75 3.08
CA ALA A 120 -1.15 7.58 3.69
C ALA A 120 -1.74 7.89 5.07
N PHE A 121 -1.12 8.77 5.86
CA PHE A 121 -1.61 9.19 7.18
C PHE A 121 -2.95 9.94 7.15
N LEU A 122 -3.39 10.43 5.99
CA LEU A 122 -4.70 11.06 5.83
C LEU A 122 -5.85 10.07 5.66
N LEU A 123 -5.55 8.78 5.49
CA LEU A 123 -6.56 7.73 5.34
C LEU A 123 -7.14 7.33 6.70
N THR A 124 -7.82 8.25 7.35
CA THR A 124 -8.47 8.03 8.66
C THR A 124 -9.74 7.19 8.54
N GLU A 125 -10.22 6.63 9.63
CA GLU A 125 -11.44 5.79 9.64
C GLU A 125 -12.75 6.57 9.47
N VAL A 126 -12.65 7.85 9.53
CA VAL A 126 -13.84 8.72 9.51
C VAL A 126 -14.53 8.72 8.15
#